data_7b987f8008e53e0f2b7e3105b82c36bb
#
_entry.id   7b987f8008e53e0f2b7e3105b82c36bb
#
_cell.length_a   1.000
_cell.length_b   1.000
_cell.length_c   1.000
_cell.angle_alpha   90.00
_cell.angle_beta   90.00
_cell.angle_gamma   90.00
#
_symmetry.space_group_name_H-M   'P 1'
#
loop_
_entity.id
_entity.type
_entity.pdbx_description
1 polymer ?
#
loop_
_entity_poly.entity_id
_entity_poly.type
_entity_poly.pdbx_seq_one_letter_code
_entity_poly.pdbx_strand_id
1 'polypeptide(L)'
;MNGNKQTGLTHLHVYTFVIYRMERGTVACIFITACRSLRKIHGNSSHAFHEPYEGIRMDAYTKTLRFNHNPLNLILGTEKKKGLRIGYMEAGLQGFYLNSMETGIHPLKLSKLLAEEFHCTDNESVTGLFQFLINEGDRVSYQIMLPYLLSTENINEFENIIQKRFFGVERFIRQGKNLYKFVKYTEERRDPIIWINDLEKGIIGWDMGLLVSLARASQACGHITKEKAWDYIEQAAKLCSLDLHTAEEIDKSFLLGKAMKSEKIEDWDRLLLCYSLLAKYRK
;
A
#
# COMPACT_ATOMS: atom_id res chain seq x y z
N MET A 1 -32.22 36.67 33.21
CA MET A 1 -31.57 36.55 31.87
C MET A 1 -30.67 35.33 31.90
N ASN A 2 -31.21 34.20 31.48
CA ASN A 2 -30.54 32.88 31.55
C ASN A 2 -29.91 32.59 30.20
N GLY A 3 -28.59 32.50 30.14
CA GLY A 3 -27.83 32.08 28.95
C GLY A 3 -27.56 30.58 29.01
N ASN A 4 -28.27 29.83 28.22
CA ASN A 4 -28.02 28.40 27.97
C ASN A 4 -26.72 28.23 27.18
N LYS A 5 -25.71 27.61 27.79
CA LYS A 5 -24.57 27.05 27.07
C LYS A 5 -24.97 25.64 26.61
N GLN A 6 -25.24 25.48 25.32
CA GLN A 6 -25.27 24.17 24.66
C GLN A 6 -23.84 23.64 24.55
N THR A 7 -23.58 22.60 25.31
CA THR A 7 -22.38 21.73 25.14
C THR A 7 -22.63 20.81 23.95
N GLY A 8 -21.90 21.07 22.86
CA GLY A 8 -21.91 20.19 21.70
C GLY A 8 -21.26 18.84 22.04
N LEU A 9 -22.05 17.78 21.97
CA LEU A 9 -21.58 16.41 22.01
C LEU A 9 -20.81 16.12 20.71
N THR A 10 -19.50 15.97 20.82
CA THR A 10 -18.64 15.44 19.77
C THR A 10 -18.87 13.93 19.65
N HIS A 11 -19.26 13.45 18.47
CA HIS A 11 -19.42 12.05 18.16
C HIS A 11 -18.11 11.27 18.38
N LEU A 12 -18.14 10.35 19.31
CA LEU A 12 -17.07 9.39 19.58
C LEU A 12 -17.22 8.24 18.56
N HIS A 13 -16.33 8.12 17.58
CA HIS A 13 -16.27 6.91 16.76
C HIS A 13 -15.39 5.89 17.46
N VAL A 14 -16.05 4.82 17.94
CA VAL A 14 -15.39 3.67 18.54
C VAL A 14 -15.13 2.65 17.44
N TYR A 15 -13.86 2.42 17.11
CA TYR A 15 -13.46 1.32 16.22
C TYR A 15 -13.07 0.13 17.09
N THR A 16 -13.76 -0.98 16.91
CA THR A 16 -13.43 -2.25 17.55
C THR A 16 -12.62 -3.09 16.57
N PHE A 17 -11.35 -3.35 16.89
CA PHE A 17 -10.51 -4.25 16.12
C PHE A 17 -10.35 -5.57 16.84
N VAL A 18 -10.58 -6.66 16.12
CA VAL A 18 -10.34 -8.03 16.60
C VAL A 18 -9.03 -8.54 16.00
N ILE A 19 -8.04 -8.78 16.84
CA ILE A 19 -6.77 -9.38 16.41
C ILE A 19 -6.78 -10.86 16.76
N TYR A 20 -6.64 -11.71 15.75
CA TYR A 20 -6.45 -13.14 15.92
C TYR A 20 -4.96 -13.45 16.03
N ARG A 21 -4.53 -14.04 17.14
CA ARG A 21 -3.20 -14.62 17.29
C ARG A 21 -3.29 -16.11 16.98
N MET A 22 -2.68 -16.54 15.89
CA MET A 22 -2.47 -17.95 15.58
C MET A 22 -1.13 -18.42 16.17
N GLU A 23 -1.14 -18.93 17.38
CA GLU A 23 -0.12 -19.84 17.91
C GLU A 23 -0.82 -20.98 18.64
N ARG A 24 -0.60 -22.18 18.15
CA ARG A 24 -0.99 -23.47 18.79
C ARG A 24 -2.46 -23.58 19.23
N GLY A 25 -3.40 -23.19 18.36
CA GLY A 25 -4.82 -23.49 18.59
C GLY A 25 -5.55 -22.59 19.62
N THR A 26 -4.93 -21.52 20.09
CA THR A 26 -5.59 -20.57 21.01
C THR A 26 -5.90 -19.27 20.29
N VAL A 27 -7.17 -18.91 20.20
CA VAL A 27 -7.65 -17.63 19.66
C VAL A 27 -7.80 -16.66 20.81
N ALA A 28 -6.99 -15.61 20.87
CA ALA A 28 -7.16 -14.49 21.79
C ALA A 28 -7.69 -13.27 21.05
N CYS A 29 -8.85 -12.76 21.45
CA CYS A 29 -9.41 -11.50 20.96
C CYS A 29 -8.95 -10.35 21.86
N ILE A 30 -8.27 -9.35 21.30
CA ILE A 30 -7.92 -8.12 22.02
C ILE A 30 -8.75 -6.97 21.47
N PHE A 31 -9.55 -6.34 22.32
CA PHE A 31 -10.32 -5.14 21.99
C PHE A 31 -9.51 -3.89 22.32
N ILE A 32 -9.34 -3.01 21.34
CA ILE A 32 -8.67 -1.72 21.54
C ILE A 32 -9.66 -0.59 21.24
N THR A 33 -9.88 0.25 22.23
CA THR A 33 -10.68 1.47 22.10
C THR A 33 -9.73 2.66 21.90
N ALA A 34 -9.80 3.33 20.77
CA ALA A 34 -9.03 4.54 20.51
C ALA A 34 -9.92 5.79 20.67
N CYS A 35 -9.47 6.75 21.46
CA CYS A 35 -10.14 8.03 21.68
C CYS A 35 -9.44 9.11 20.81
N ARG A 36 -10.19 9.83 19.99
CA ARG A 36 -9.66 10.86 19.07
C ARG A 36 -9.75 12.24 19.72
N SER A 37 -8.63 12.94 19.84
CA SER A 37 -8.57 14.38 20.08
C SER A 37 -8.22 15.07 18.76
N LEU A 38 -9.15 15.80 18.18
CA LEU A 38 -8.94 16.53 16.91
C LEU A 38 -8.26 17.87 17.18
N ARG A 39 -7.03 18.06 16.69
CA ARG A 39 -6.50 19.42 16.41
C ARG A 39 -6.91 19.80 15.00
N LYS A 40 -7.69 20.91 14.89
CA LYS A 40 -7.99 21.57 13.62
C LYS A 40 -6.72 22.26 13.09
N ILE A 41 -6.19 21.78 11.99
CA ILE A 41 -5.24 22.54 11.17
C ILE A 41 -5.98 22.88 9.87
N HIS A 42 -6.26 24.18 9.66
CA HIS A 42 -6.78 24.69 8.40
C HIS A 42 -5.60 24.93 7.46
N GLY A 43 -5.58 24.25 6.34
CA GLY A 43 -4.71 24.54 5.20
C GLY A 43 -5.51 24.55 3.91
N ASN A 44 -5.66 25.73 3.31
CA ASN A 44 -6.24 25.92 1.99
C ASN A 44 -5.34 25.29 0.92
N SER A 45 -5.85 24.33 0.18
CA SER A 45 -5.17 23.76 -0.98
C SER A 45 -5.54 24.54 -2.23
N SER A 46 -4.60 25.31 -2.76
CA SER A 46 -4.64 25.83 -4.13
C SER A 46 -3.95 24.86 -5.06
N HIS A 47 -4.65 24.44 -6.13
CA HIS A 47 -4.09 23.62 -7.21
C HIS A 47 -2.96 24.37 -7.92
N ALA A 48 -1.72 23.95 -7.72
CA ALA A 48 -0.57 24.37 -8.50
C ALA A 48 -0.16 23.23 -9.43
N PHE A 49 0.04 23.55 -10.71
CA PHE A 49 0.58 22.65 -11.73
C PHE A 49 1.98 22.19 -11.30
N HIS A 50 2.20 20.88 -11.28
CA HIS A 50 3.49 20.27 -10.95
C HIS A 50 4.47 20.41 -12.09
N GLU A 51 5.56 21.14 -11.86
CA GLU A 51 6.81 20.97 -12.60
C GLU A 51 7.55 19.72 -12.08
N PRO A 52 8.34 19.04 -12.96
CA PRO A 52 8.99 17.79 -12.57
C PRO A 52 10.06 18.02 -11.49
N TYR A 53 10.09 17.12 -10.54
CA TYR A 53 10.95 17.09 -9.35
C TYR A 53 12.43 17.38 -9.65
N GLU A 54 12.91 18.58 -9.34
CA GLU A 54 14.35 18.88 -9.22
C GLU A 54 14.81 18.44 -7.81
N GLY A 55 15.63 17.40 -7.73
CA GLY A 55 16.30 16.99 -6.49
C GLY A 55 16.55 15.50 -6.29
N ILE A 56 15.97 14.62 -7.09
CA ILE A 56 16.34 13.20 -7.11
C ILE A 56 17.51 13.06 -8.09
N ARG A 57 18.59 12.38 -7.68
CA ARG A 57 19.63 11.95 -8.62
C ARG A 57 19.01 10.97 -9.63
N MET A 58 18.38 11.52 -10.67
CA MET A 58 17.54 10.83 -11.64
C MET A 58 18.30 9.77 -12.47
N ASP A 59 19.61 9.93 -12.65
CA ASP A 59 20.35 9.23 -13.72
C ASP A 59 20.60 7.74 -13.46
N ALA A 60 20.68 7.31 -12.19
CA ALA A 60 20.93 5.91 -11.84
C ALA A 60 19.63 5.09 -11.75
N TYR A 61 18.54 5.70 -11.26
CA TYR A 61 17.28 5.01 -10.97
C TYR A 61 16.30 4.99 -12.17
N THR A 62 16.31 6.00 -13.03
CA THR A 62 15.47 6.04 -14.25
C THR A 62 15.78 4.90 -15.21
N LYS A 63 17.04 4.43 -15.25
CA LYS A 63 17.44 3.30 -16.10
C LYS A 63 16.81 1.97 -15.71
N THR A 64 16.30 1.84 -14.49
CA THR A 64 15.74 0.58 -13.95
C THR A 64 14.21 0.55 -13.96
N LEU A 65 13.53 1.70 -14.00
CA LEU A 65 12.07 1.77 -14.07
C LEU A 65 11.61 1.66 -15.53
N ARG A 66 10.74 0.71 -15.82
CA ARG A 66 10.21 0.47 -17.16
C ARG A 66 8.69 0.44 -17.14
N PHE A 67 8.08 1.39 -17.83
CA PHE A 67 6.63 1.47 -18.04
C PHE A 67 6.30 0.90 -19.42
N ASN A 68 6.36 -0.41 -19.51
CA ASN A 68 6.18 -1.16 -20.73
C ASN A 68 4.70 -1.33 -21.08
N HIS A 69 4.38 -1.32 -22.37
CA HIS A 69 3.06 -1.68 -22.88
C HIS A 69 3.20 -2.87 -23.83
N ASN A 70 2.30 -3.83 -23.69
CA ASN A 70 2.19 -4.91 -24.66
C ASN A 70 1.57 -4.36 -25.95
N PRO A 71 2.32 -4.31 -27.06
CA PRO A 71 1.83 -3.73 -28.32
C PRO A 71 0.71 -4.57 -28.95
N LEU A 72 0.63 -5.85 -28.58
CA LEU A 72 -0.39 -6.77 -29.11
C LEU A 72 -1.72 -6.69 -28.35
N ASN A 73 -1.75 -6.03 -27.19
CA ASN A 73 -2.92 -5.95 -26.33
C ASN A 73 -3.64 -4.61 -26.48
N LEU A 74 -4.22 -4.38 -27.64
CA LEU A 74 -4.85 -3.09 -27.98
C LEU A 74 -6.24 -2.89 -27.37
N ILE A 75 -6.97 -3.96 -27.03
CA ILE A 75 -8.39 -3.87 -26.61
C ILE A 75 -8.64 -4.66 -25.32
N LEU A 76 -8.52 -3.98 -24.19
CA LEU A 76 -9.09 -4.46 -22.92
C LEU A 76 -10.37 -3.67 -22.62
N GLY A 77 -11.40 -4.36 -22.14
CA GLY A 77 -12.60 -3.70 -21.60
C GLY A 77 -12.25 -2.81 -20.39
N THR A 78 -13.09 -1.81 -20.16
CA THR A 78 -12.86 -0.78 -19.12
C THR A 78 -12.61 -1.37 -17.73
N GLU A 79 -13.36 -2.38 -17.32
CA GLU A 79 -13.23 -2.99 -15.99
C GLU A 79 -11.89 -3.72 -15.83
N LYS A 80 -11.42 -4.43 -16.86
CA LYS A 80 -10.11 -5.06 -16.86
C LYS A 80 -8.97 -4.04 -16.78
N LYS A 81 -9.11 -2.89 -17.46
CA LYS A 81 -8.16 -1.78 -17.36
C LYS A 81 -8.11 -1.22 -15.94
N LYS A 82 -9.27 -0.98 -15.31
CA LYS A 82 -9.36 -0.53 -13.92
C LYS A 82 -8.69 -1.53 -12.97
N GLY A 83 -8.94 -2.82 -13.14
CA GLY A 83 -8.30 -3.86 -12.34
C GLY A 83 -6.78 -3.86 -12.47
N LEU A 84 -6.24 -3.82 -13.69
CA LEU A 84 -4.79 -3.75 -13.92
C LEU A 84 -4.17 -2.47 -13.33
N ARG A 85 -4.91 -1.34 -13.35
CA ARG A 85 -4.45 -0.06 -12.82
C ARG A 85 -4.06 -0.12 -11.35
N ILE A 86 -4.73 -0.97 -10.56
CA ILE A 86 -4.39 -1.19 -9.14
C ILE A 86 -2.94 -1.65 -8.97
N GLY A 87 -2.44 -2.46 -9.90
CA GLY A 87 -1.07 -3.01 -9.87
C GLY A 87 -0.01 -2.15 -10.57
N TYR A 88 -0.30 -0.93 -11.03
CA TYR A 88 0.65 -0.16 -11.87
C TYR A 88 1.94 0.21 -11.15
N MET A 89 1.88 0.55 -9.87
CA MET A 89 3.07 0.83 -9.07
C MET A 89 4.02 -0.37 -9.04
N GLU A 90 3.52 -1.56 -8.68
CA GLU A 90 4.35 -2.77 -8.65
C GLU A 90 4.80 -3.16 -10.07
N ALA A 91 3.91 -3.05 -11.05
CA ALA A 91 4.25 -3.33 -12.44
C ALA A 91 5.40 -2.42 -12.96
N GLY A 92 5.38 -1.14 -12.62
CA GLY A 92 6.46 -0.19 -12.96
C GLY A 92 7.79 -0.55 -12.27
N LEU A 93 7.73 -0.95 -11.00
CA LEU A 93 8.91 -1.37 -10.23
C LEU A 93 9.52 -2.67 -10.75
N GLN A 94 8.69 -3.62 -11.20
CA GLN A 94 9.11 -4.93 -11.73
C GLN A 94 9.36 -4.93 -13.25
N GLY A 95 8.97 -3.86 -13.95
CA GLY A 95 9.05 -3.75 -15.41
C GLY A 95 8.01 -4.59 -16.16
N PHE A 96 6.86 -4.88 -15.53
CA PHE A 96 5.75 -5.58 -16.18
C PHE A 96 5.02 -4.68 -17.17
N TYR A 97 4.34 -5.29 -18.15
CA TYR A 97 3.41 -4.54 -19.01
C TYR A 97 2.28 -3.90 -18.18
N LEU A 98 1.97 -2.64 -18.43
CA LEU A 98 0.88 -1.96 -17.73
C LEU A 98 -0.50 -2.36 -18.25
N ASN A 99 -0.62 -2.60 -19.55
CA ASN A 99 -1.88 -2.76 -20.27
C ASN A 99 -2.27 -4.22 -20.56
N SER A 100 -1.66 -5.21 -19.92
CA SER A 100 -1.86 -6.62 -20.26
C SER A 100 -1.92 -7.52 -19.02
N MET A 101 -2.64 -8.65 -19.12
CA MET A 101 -2.49 -9.76 -18.19
C MET A 101 -1.06 -10.32 -18.23
N GLU A 102 -0.47 -10.38 -19.40
CA GLU A 102 0.91 -10.79 -19.57
C GLU A 102 1.86 -9.81 -18.89
N THR A 103 2.90 -10.33 -18.26
CA THR A 103 3.88 -9.49 -17.55
C THR A 103 4.99 -8.98 -18.47
N GLY A 104 5.26 -9.66 -19.59
CA GLY A 104 6.42 -9.40 -20.46
C GLY A 104 7.73 -9.95 -19.87
N ILE A 105 7.67 -10.66 -18.75
CA ILE A 105 8.84 -11.28 -18.09
C ILE A 105 8.82 -12.78 -18.33
N HIS A 106 9.99 -13.37 -18.53
CA HIS A 106 10.10 -14.81 -18.75
C HIS A 106 9.64 -15.61 -17.54
N PRO A 107 8.82 -16.70 -17.70
CA PRO A 107 8.24 -17.47 -16.59
C PRO A 107 9.25 -17.97 -15.56
N LEU A 108 10.45 -18.39 -15.97
CA LEU A 108 11.50 -18.83 -15.03
C LEU A 108 11.94 -17.72 -14.05
N LYS A 109 11.98 -16.45 -14.51
CA LYS A 109 12.30 -15.31 -13.62
C LYS A 109 11.14 -15.03 -12.66
N LEU A 110 9.91 -15.16 -13.13
CA LEU A 110 8.72 -15.00 -12.29
C LEU A 110 8.62 -16.11 -11.25
N SER A 111 8.87 -17.37 -11.64
CA SER A 111 8.89 -18.52 -10.72
C SER A 111 9.92 -18.32 -9.62
N LYS A 112 11.12 -17.83 -9.97
CA LYS A 112 12.16 -17.49 -8.99
C LYS A 112 11.70 -16.38 -8.04
N LEU A 113 11.11 -15.29 -8.56
CA LEU A 113 10.55 -14.21 -7.76
C LEU A 113 9.48 -14.71 -6.79
N LEU A 114 8.53 -15.53 -7.29
CA LEU A 114 7.46 -16.10 -6.47
C LEU A 114 8.01 -17.00 -5.36
N ALA A 115 9.01 -17.83 -5.67
CA ALA A 115 9.59 -18.76 -4.69
C ALA A 115 10.45 -18.03 -3.64
N GLU A 116 11.31 -17.10 -4.05
CA GLU A 116 12.29 -16.47 -3.16
C GLU A 116 11.69 -15.35 -2.30
N GLU A 117 10.80 -14.51 -2.87
CA GLU A 117 10.24 -13.37 -2.15
C GLU A 117 8.91 -13.69 -1.46
N PHE A 118 8.13 -14.63 -2.00
CA PHE A 118 6.76 -14.91 -1.53
C PHE A 118 6.55 -16.35 -1.06
N HIS A 119 7.57 -17.22 -1.19
CA HIS A 119 7.48 -18.65 -0.85
C HIS A 119 6.34 -19.38 -1.57
N CYS A 120 6.02 -18.93 -2.78
CA CYS A 120 4.96 -19.49 -3.64
C CYS A 120 5.58 -20.34 -4.75
N THR A 121 5.39 -21.65 -4.67
CA THR A 121 5.94 -22.63 -5.62
C THR A 121 4.87 -23.42 -6.38
N ASP A 122 3.62 -23.32 -5.93
CA ASP A 122 2.49 -24.10 -6.45
C ASP A 122 1.16 -23.34 -6.29
N ASN A 123 0.05 -23.97 -6.70
CA ASN A 123 -1.29 -23.41 -6.60
C ASN A 123 -1.74 -23.17 -5.15
N GLU A 124 -1.39 -24.07 -4.22
CA GLU A 124 -1.84 -24.00 -2.83
C GLU A 124 -1.20 -22.82 -2.11
N SER A 125 0.13 -22.68 -2.19
CA SER A 125 0.88 -21.58 -1.60
C SER A 125 0.47 -20.21 -2.17
N VAL A 126 0.23 -20.13 -3.49
CA VAL A 126 -0.27 -18.94 -4.16
C VAL A 126 -1.68 -18.58 -3.66
N THR A 127 -2.58 -19.55 -3.60
CA THR A 127 -3.95 -19.31 -3.14
C THR A 127 -3.99 -18.87 -1.68
N GLY A 128 -3.19 -19.49 -0.82
CA GLY A 128 -3.04 -19.10 0.59
C GLY A 128 -2.58 -17.66 0.75
N LEU A 129 -1.57 -17.24 -0.02
CA LEU A 129 -1.12 -15.84 -0.02
C LEU A 129 -2.20 -14.88 -0.51
N PHE A 130 -2.95 -15.23 -1.56
CA PHE A 130 -4.02 -14.37 -2.08
C PHE A 130 -5.16 -14.22 -1.06
N GLN A 131 -5.55 -15.30 -0.39
CA GLN A 131 -6.54 -15.22 0.69
C GLN A 131 -6.05 -14.35 1.85
N PHE A 132 -4.77 -14.44 2.22
CA PHE A 132 -4.19 -13.52 3.21
C PHE A 132 -4.29 -12.06 2.77
N LEU A 133 -3.88 -11.72 1.52
CA LEU A 133 -3.95 -10.35 1.01
C LEU A 133 -5.39 -9.81 0.95
N ILE A 134 -6.36 -10.66 0.59
CA ILE A 134 -7.77 -10.30 0.49
C ILE A 134 -8.39 -10.06 1.87
N ASN A 135 -8.14 -10.94 2.83
CA ASN A 135 -8.85 -10.93 4.11
C ASN A 135 -8.15 -10.09 5.17
N GLU A 136 -6.82 -10.09 5.20
CA GLU A 136 -6.01 -9.46 6.24
C GLU A 136 -5.01 -8.45 5.66
N GLY A 137 -4.01 -8.96 4.95
CA GLY A 137 -2.93 -8.18 4.37
C GLY A 137 -2.03 -7.50 5.41
N ASP A 138 -1.12 -6.66 4.93
CA ASP A 138 -0.31 -5.80 5.80
C ASP A 138 -1.13 -4.64 6.40
N ARG A 139 -2.32 -4.35 5.86
CA ARG A 139 -3.19 -3.28 6.34
C ARG A 139 -3.63 -3.46 7.78
N VAL A 140 -3.73 -4.71 8.29
CA VAL A 140 -4.06 -4.96 9.69
C VAL A 140 -2.97 -4.42 10.62
N SER A 141 -1.71 -4.72 10.33
CA SER A 141 -0.59 -4.19 11.12
C SER A 141 -0.48 -2.66 10.99
N TYR A 142 -0.71 -2.13 9.81
CA TYR A 142 -0.75 -0.69 9.56
C TYR A 142 -1.80 0.03 10.41
N GLN A 143 -3.01 -0.49 10.46
CA GLN A 143 -4.10 0.10 11.25
C GLN A 143 -3.78 0.15 12.75
N ILE A 144 -3.05 -0.85 13.25
CA ILE A 144 -2.59 -0.84 14.65
C ILE A 144 -1.52 0.24 14.88
N MET A 145 -0.65 0.48 13.90
CA MET A 145 0.44 1.46 14.00
C MET A 145 -0.05 2.90 13.82
N LEU A 146 -1.07 3.11 12.99
CA LEU A 146 -1.52 4.42 12.54
C LEU A 146 -1.81 5.42 13.68
N PRO A 147 -2.56 5.09 14.75
CA PRO A 147 -2.83 6.03 15.83
C PRO A 147 -1.56 6.56 16.49
N TYR A 148 -0.55 5.69 16.62
CA TYR A 148 0.74 6.04 17.23
C TYR A 148 1.61 6.84 16.27
N LEU A 149 1.58 6.50 14.97
CA LEU A 149 2.25 7.28 13.92
C LEU A 149 1.76 8.73 13.91
N LEU A 150 0.45 8.96 14.11
CA LEU A 150 -0.16 10.29 14.11
C LEU A 150 0.03 11.06 15.41
N SER A 151 0.31 10.40 16.54
CA SER A 151 0.40 11.02 17.86
C SER A 151 1.81 11.19 18.40
N THR A 152 2.81 10.53 17.80
CA THR A 152 4.17 10.45 18.33
C THR A 152 5.13 11.22 17.43
N GLU A 153 5.85 12.18 18.01
CA GLU A 153 6.86 12.98 17.28
C GLU A 153 8.28 12.37 17.33
N ASN A 154 8.50 11.43 18.26
CA ASN A 154 9.81 10.83 18.51
C ASN A 154 9.82 9.35 18.12
N ILE A 155 10.79 8.98 17.26
CA ILE A 155 10.91 7.60 16.76
C ILE A 155 11.18 6.57 17.89
N ASN A 156 11.92 6.93 18.93
CA ASN A 156 12.21 5.99 20.01
C ASN A 156 10.97 5.71 20.87
N GLU A 157 10.14 6.74 21.08
CA GLU A 157 8.85 6.58 21.76
C GLU A 157 7.91 5.72 20.91
N PHE A 158 7.82 6.02 19.61
CA PHE A 158 7.04 5.22 18.65
C PHE A 158 7.48 3.75 18.67
N GLU A 159 8.80 3.49 18.58
CA GLU A 159 9.36 2.14 18.62
C GLU A 159 8.99 1.41 19.91
N ASN A 160 9.11 2.05 21.07
CA ASN A 160 8.74 1.46 22.35
C ASN A 160 7.24 1.09 22.42
N ILE A 161 6.38 1.93 21.86
CA ILE A 161 4.93 1.65 21.78
C ILE A 161 4.67 0.45 20.87
N ILE A 162 5.24 0.44 19.66
CA ILE A 162 5.07 -0.65 18.69
C ILE A 162 5.61 -1.97 19.24
N GLN A 163 6.77 -1.94 19.90
CA GLN A 163 7.36 -3.12 20.53
C GLN A 163 6.41 -3.76 21.58
N LYS A 164 5.78 -2.93 22.41
CA LYS A 164 4.78 -3.39 23.37
C LYS A 164 3.52 -3.92 22.69
N ARG A 165 3.01 -3.21 21.69
CA ARG A 165 1.77 -3.57 20.98
C ARG A 165 1.88 -4.87 20.17
N PHE A 166 3.01 -5.11 19.56
CA PHE A 166 3.27 -6.32 18.79
C PHE A 166 4.03 -7.39 19.56
N PHE A 167 4.09 -7.27 20.90
CA PHE A 167 4.71 -8.28 21.78
C PHE A 167 6.14 -8.66 21.39
N GLY A 168 6.93 -7.70 20.91
CA GLY A 168 8.30 -7.92 20.47
C GLY A 168 8.46 -8.64 19.14
N VAL A 169 7.40 -8.80 18.34
CA VAL A 169 7.50 -9.40 17.00
C VAL A 169 8.27 -8.47 16.07
N GLU A 170 9.53 -8.82 15.83
CA GLU A 170 10.51 -7.96 15.16
C GLU A 170 10.09 -7.49 13.76
N ARG A 171 9.39 -8.35 13.01
CA ARG A 171 8.84 -7.98 11.70
C ARG A 171 7.98 -6.71 11.77
N PHE A 172 7.03 -6.65 12.71
CA PHE A 172 6.13 -5.51 12.83
C PHE A 172 6.82 -4.28 13.38
N ILE A 173 7.77 -4.45 14.31
CA ILE A 173 8.60 -3.35 14.84
C ILE A 173 9.36 -2.70 13.69
N ARG A 174 10.05 -3.50 12.86
CA ARG A 174 10.78 -3.01 11.69
C ARG A 174 9.85 -2.32 10.69
N GLN A 175 8.70 -2.91 10.36
CA GLN A 175 7.71 -2.29 9.48
C GLN A 175 7.24 -0.93 10.01
N GLY A 176 6.95 -0.81 11.30
CA GLY A 176 6.55 0.43 11.94
C GLY A 176 7.66 1.50 11.87
N LYS A 177 8.90 1.12 12.17
CA LYS A 177 10.06 2.04 12.06
C LYS A 177 10.25 2.54 10.64
N ASN A 178 10.16 1.66 9.65
CA ASN A 178 10.30 2.02 8.25
C ASN A 178 9.19 3.00 7.83
N LEU A 179 7.94 2.72 8.22
CA LEU A 179 6.82 3.61 7.95
C LEU A 179 7.03 4.99 8.58
N TYR A 180 7.40 5.05 9.86
CA TYR A 180 7.67 6.30 10.57
C TYR A 180 8.76 7.13 9.86
N LYS A 181 9.90 6.49 9.56
CA LYS A 181 11.01 7.14 8.86
C LYS A 181 10.63 7.61 7.46
N PHE A 182 9.87 6.80 6.72
CA PHE A 182 9.41 7.17 5.38
C PHE A 182 8.46 8.37 5.41
N VAL A 183 7.51 8.41 6.35
CA VAL A 183 6.60 9.55 6.50
C VAL A 183 7.40 10.82 6.80
N LYS A 184 8.33 10.77 7.75
CA LYS A 184 9.22 11.91 8.06
C LYS A 184 10.07 12.32 6.85
N TYR A 185 10.64 11.35 6.14
CA TYR A 185 11.40 11.60 4.91
C TYR A 185 10.57 12.34 3.85
N THR A 186 9.28 11.99 3.69
CA THR A 186 8.40 12.69 2.73
C THR A 186 7.92 14.04 3.21
N GLU A 187 7.77 14.26 4.52
CA GLU A 187 7.41 15.55 5.13
C GLU A 187 8.51 16.61 4.98
N GLU A 188 9.79 16.19 5.08
CA GLU A 188 10.96 17.07 4.96
C GLU A 188 11.24 17.52 3.52
N ARG A 189 10.55 16.96 2.53
CA ARG A 189 10.71 17.37 1.13
C ARG A 189 10.06 18.72 0.88
N ARG A 190 10.61 19.47 -0.10
CA ARG A 190 10.06 20.75 -0.53
C ARG A 190 8.56 20.65 -0.89
N ASP A 191 8.18 19.55 -1.55
CA ASP A 191 6.80 19.22 -1.91
C ASP A 191 6.40 17.90 -1.26
N PRO A 192 5.75 17.93 -0.09
CA PRO A 192 5.30 16.72 0.59
C PRO A 192 4.33 15.92 -0.27
N ILE A 193 4.59 14.62 -0.43
CA ILE A 193 3.77 13.71 -1.25
C ILE A 193 2.66 13.09 -0.40
N ILE A 194 3.01 12.74 0.85
CA ILE A 194 2.09 12.07 1.81
C ILE A 194 1.57 13.09 2.81
N TRP A 195 0.25 13.13 2.95
CA TRP A 195 -0.46 13.99 3.89
C TRP A 195 -1.21 13.14 4.91
N ILE A 196 -1.65 13.73 6.01
CA ILE A 196 -2.41 13.05 7.07
C ILE A 196 -3.62 12.31 6.49
N ASN A 197 -4.36 12.93 5.58
CA ASN A 197 -5.50 12.28 4.92
C ASN A 197 -5.11 11.04 4.12
N ASP A 198 -3.91 11.00 3.54
CA ASP A 198 -3.41 9.82 2.83
C ASP A 198 -3.08 8.69 3.81
N LEU A 199 -2.52 9.02 4.98
CA LEU A 199 -2.28 8.05 6.06
C LEU A 199 -3.60 7.44 6.57
N GLU A 200 -4.63 8.25 6.74
CA GLU A 200 -5.95 7.79 7.22
C GLU A 200 -6.67 6.85 6.23
N LYS A 201 -6.42 6.98 4.92
CA LYS A 201 -6.92 6.06 3.90
C LYS A 201 -6.30 4.67 3.95
N GLY A 202 -5.16 4.53 4.61
CA GLY A 202 -4.50 3.25 4.82
C GLY A 202 -3.77 2.70 3.60
N ILE A 203 -3.44 1.40 3.64
CA ILE A 203 -2.56 0.74 2.68
C ILE A 203 -3.23 -0.37 1.86
N ILE A 204 -4.57 -0.32 1.68
CA ILE A 204 -5.27 -1.32 0.87
C ILE A 204 -4.74 -1.35 -0.59
N GLY A 205 -4.29 -0.20 -1.12
CA GLY A 205 -3.68 -0.11 -2.45
C GLY A 205 -2.38 -0.91 -2.57
N TRP A 206 -1.61 -1.05 -1.47
CA TRP A 206 -0.45 -1.94 -1.41
C TRP A 206 -0.85 -3.42 -1.50
N ASP A 207 -1.73 -3.89 -0.60
CA ASP A 207 -2.14 -5.29 -0.57
C ASP A 207 -2.77 -5.71 -1.90
N MET A 208 -3.64 -4.88 -2.47
CA MET A 208 -4.32 -5.17 -3.73
C MET A 208 -3.42 -4.98 -4.96
N GLY A 209 -2.52 -4.01 -4.95
CA GLY A 209 -1.51 -3.85 -6.01
C GLY A 209 -0.57 -5.05 -6.10
N LEU A 210 -0.17 -5.57 -4.93
CA LEU A 210 0.60 -6.79 -4.82
C LEU A 210 -0.20 -7.99 -5.33
N LEU A 211 -1.46 -8.15 -4.91
CA LEU A 211 -2.36 -9.22 -5.37
C LEU A 211 -2.47 -9.23 -6.90
N VAL A 212 -2.71 -8.08 -7.54
CA VAL A 212 -2.79 -7.96 -9.01
C VAL A 212 -1.50 -8.42 -9.68
N SER A 213 -0.35 -8.01 -9.17
CA SER A 213 0.95 -8.36 -9.75
C SER A 213 1.28 -9.84 -9.57
N LEU A 214 0.99 -10.40 -8.39
CA LEU A 214 1.19 -11.81 -8.09
C LEU A 214 0.22 -12.70 -8.87
N ALA A 215 -1.04 -12.30 -9.07
CA ALA A 215 -1.99 -13.04 -9.90
C ALA A 215 -1.50 -13.17 -11.35
N ARG A 216 -0.95 -12.09 -11.91
CA ARG A 216 -0.35 -12.10 -13.25
C ARG A 216 0.90 -12.97 -13.33
N ALA A 217 1.80 -12.88 -12.34
CA ALA A 217 3.01 -13.69 -12.28
C ALA A 217 2.68 -15.18 -12.12
N SER A 218 1.74 -15.52 -11.24
CA SER A 218 1.31 -16.89 -10.99
C SER A 218 0.61 -17.52 -12.19
N GLN A 219 -0.17 -16.74 -12.93
CA GLN A 219 -0.77 -17.18 -14.19
C GLN A 219 0.32 -17.47 -15.25
N ALA A 220 1.31 -16.60 -15.38
CA ALA A 220 2.41 -16.79 -16.33
C ALA A 220 3.27 -18.01 -15.99
N CYS A 221 3.36 -18.40 -14.70
CA CYS A 221 4.02 -19.62 -14.23
C CYS A 221 3.14 -20.87 -14.28
N GLY A 222 1.85 -20.75 -14.62
CA GLY A 222 0.92 -21.88 -14.67
C GLY A 222 0.39 -22.34 -13.30
N HIS A 223 0.63 -21.58 -12.21
CA HIS A 223 0.10 -21.91 -10.89
C HIS A 223 -1.41 -21.71 -10.79
N ILE A 224 -1.96 -20.75 -11.54
CA ILE A 224 -3.41 -20.51 -11.65
C ILE A 224 -3.81 -20.30 -13.12
N THR A 225 -5.10 -20.52 -13.43
CA THR A 225 -5.63 -20.26 -14.78
C THR A 225 -5.78 -18.74 -15.02
N LYS A 226 -5.92 -18.38 -16.29
CA LYS A 226 -6.14 -16.98 -16.70
C LYS A 226 -7.45 -16.41 -16.16
N GLU A 227 -8.49 -17.22 -16.12
CA GLU A 227 -9.80 -16.88 -15.57
C GLU A 227 -9.68 -16.56 -14.08
N LYS A 228 -9.07 -17.46 -13.28
CA LYS A 228 -8.81 -17.22 -11.86
C LYS A 228 -7.96 -15.97 -11.61
N ALA A 229 -6.96 -15.68 -12.45
CA ALA A 229 -6.18 -14.48 -12.32
C ALA A 229 -7.04 -13.22 -12.52
N TRP A 230 -7.98 -13.23 -13.50
CA TRP A 230 -8.90 -12.12 -13.67
C TRP A 230 -9.89 -11.97 -12.51
N ASP A 231 -10.39 -13.07 -11.94
CA ASP A 231 -11.26 -13.04 -10.76
C ASP A 231 -10.57 -12.35 -9.57
N TYR A 232 -9.30 -12.66 -9.31
CA TYR A 232 -8.52 -11.99 -8.26
C TYR A 232 -8.27 -10.51 -8.56
N ILE A 233 -7.99 -10.15 -9.81
CA ILE A 233 -7.81 -8.76 -10.24
C ILE A 233 -9.11 -7.96 -10.07
N GLU A 234 -10.25 -8.54 -10.43
CA GLU A 234 -11.55 -7.92 -10.24
C GLU A 234 -11.89 -7.75 -8.75
N GLN A 235 -11.59 -8.76 -7.93
CA GLN A 235 -11.77 -8.67 -6.49
C GLN A 235 -10.88 -7.60 -5.87
N ALA A 236 -9.63 -7.47 -6.32
CA ALA A 236 -8.74 -6.38 -5.89
C ALA A 236 -9.32 -5.01 -6.23
N ALA A 237 -9.89 -4.83 -7.42
CA ALA A 237 -10.52 -3.59 -7.83
C ALA A 237 -11.74 -3.25 -6.97
N LYS A 238 -12.60 -4.23 -6.66
CA LYS A 238 -13.74 -4.04 -5.77
C LYS A 238 -13.31 -3.60 -4.37
N LEU A 239 -12.31 -4.27 -3.77
CA LEU A 239 -11.83 -3.94 -2.44
C LEU A 239 -11.20 -2.54 -2.40
N CYS A 240 -10.36 -2.17 -3.37
CA CYS A 240 -9.80 -0.82 -3.45
C CYS A 240 -10.89 0.25 -3.55
N SER A 241 -11.95 0.02 -4.32
CA SER A 241 -13.00 1.00 -4.56
C SER A 241 -13.87 1.33 -3.33
N LEU A 242 -13.75 0.56 -2.25
CA LEU A 242 -14.46 0.86 -1.01
C LEU A 242 -13.86 2.07 -0.29
N ASP A 243 -12.53 2.24 -0.35
CA ASP A 243 -11.81 3.24 0.43
C ASP A 243 -11.04 4.26 -0.45
N LEU A 244 -10.70 3.86 -1.70
CA LEU A 244 -9.86 4.65 -2.61
C LEU A 244 -10.64 4.95 -3.91
N HIS A 245 -10.81 6.24 -4.21
CA HIS A 245 -11.67 6.69 -5.30
C HIS A 245 -10.90 7.19 -6.53
N THR A 246 -9.62 7.50 -6.36
CA THR A 246 -8.77 8.01 -7.44
C THR A 246 -7.54 7.13 -7.65
N ALA A 247 -6.99 7.19 -8.85
CA ALA A 247 -5.73 6.52 -9.17
C ALA A 247 -4.57 7.01 -8.30
N GLU A 248 -4.59 8.29 -7.91
CA GLU A 248 -3.58 8.87 -7.03
C GLU A 248 -3.67 8.31 -5.61
N GLU A 249 -4.86 8.17 -5.06
CA GLU A 249 -5.07 7.55 -3.74
C GLU A 249 -4.58 6.11 -3.71
N ILE A 250 -4.82 5.34 -4.78
CA ILE A 250 -4.32 3.97 -4.91
C ILE A 250 -2.79 3.98 -4.91
N ASP A 251 -2.15 4.87 -5.69
CA ASP A 251 -0.70 4.97 -5.76
C ASP A 251 -0.08 5.37 -4.41
N LYS A 252 -0.66 6.34 -3.68
CA LYS A 252 -0.21 6.77 -2.35
C LYS A 252 -0.38 5.67 -1.30
N SER A 253 -1.51 4.98 -1.33
CA SER A 253 -1.78 3.81 -0.48
C SER A 253 -0.76 2.70 -0.74
N PHE A 254 -0.36 2.48 -2.00
CA PHE A 254 0.71 1.57 -2.36
C PHE A 254 2.07 2.05 -1.82
N LEU A 255 2.41 3.34 -1.97
CA LEU A 255 3.65 3.92 -1.44
C LEU A 255 3.85 3.60 0.03
N LEU A 256 2.84 3.86 0.86
CA LEU A 256 2.89 3.64 2.30
C LEU A 256 3.16 2.18 2.65
N GLY A 257 2.44 1.25 2.03
CA GLY A 257 2.63 -0.18 2.30
C GLY A 257 3.97 -0.71 1.81
N LYS A 258 4.43 -0.29 0.63
CA LYS A 258 5.74 -0.69 0.09
C LYS A 258 6.88 -0.14 0.93
N ALA A 259 6.78 1.10 1.40
CA ALA A 259 7.78 1.74 2.24
C ALA A 259 8.01 1.01 3.58
N MET A 260 7.00 0.34 4.13
CA MET A 260 7.14 -0.51 5.32
C MET A 260 8.13 -1.68 5.12
N LYS A 261 8.43 -2.05 3.87
CA LYS A 261 9.25 -3.24 3.55
C LYS A 261 10.75 -2.95 3.47
N SER A 262 11.16 -1.70 3.32
CA SER A 262 12.58 -1.31 3.21
C SER A 262 12.89 -0.10 4.10
N GLU A 263 14.11 -0.10 4.67
CA GLU A 263 14.66 1.03 5.42
C GLU A 263 15.67 1.86 4.60
N LYS A 264 15.89 1.46 3.34
CA LYS A 264 16.87 2.11 2.47
C LYS A 264 16.26 3.31 1.78
N ILE A 265 16.93 4.46 1.87
CA ILE A 265 16.52 5.70 1.22
C ILE A 265 16.47 5.53 -0.31
N GLU A 266 17.42 4.76 -0.88
CA GLU A 266 17.46 4.48 -2.31
C GLU A 266 16.20 3.76 -2.80
N ASP A 267 15.64 2.86 -1.99
CA ASP A 267 14.38 2.18 -2.32
C ASP A 267 13.21 3.15 -2.27
N TRP A 268 13.21 4.07 -1.30
CA TRP A 268 12.19 5.12 -1.21
C TRP A 268 12.27 6.12 -2.35
N ASP A 269 13.47 6.56 -2.75
CA ASP A 269 13.66 7.44 -3.89
C ASP A 269 13.18 6.78 -5.19
N ARG A 270 13.52 5.51 -5.39
CA ARG A 270 13.02 4.74 -6.54
C ARG A 270 11.50 4.62 -6.54
N LEU A 271 10.90 4.42 -5.37
CA LEU A 271 9.46 4.32 -5.19
C LEU A 271 8.76 5.65 -5.49
N LEU A 272 9.28 6.77 -4.98
CA LEU A 272 8.77 8.12 -5.23
C LEU A 272 8.93 8.52 -6.70
N LEU A 273 10.04 8.13 -7.33
CA LEU A 273 10.23 8.34 -8.77
C LEU A 273 9.20 7.55 -9.59
N CYS A 274 8.93 6.28 -9.22
CA CYS A 274 7.89 5.47 -9.86
C CYS A 274 6.53 6.16 -9.77
N TYR A 275 6.17 6.64 -8.58
CA TYR A 275 4.94 7.40 -8.34
C TYR A 275 4.84 8.64 -9.24
N SER A 276 5.90 9.44 -9.32
CA SER A 276 5.94 10.67 -10.14
C SER A 276 5.79 10.36 -11.63
N LEU A 277 6.49 9.33 -12.13
CA LEU A 277 6.42 8.93 -13.53
C LEU A 277 5.07 8.33 -13.94
N LEU A 278 4.35 7.72 -12.99
CA LEU A 278 2.99 7.20 -13.21
C LEU A 278 1.92 8.30 -13.26
N ALA A 279 2.22 9.54 -12.87
CA ALA A 279 1.25 10.64 -12.89
C ALA A 279 0.57 10.82 -14.26
N LYS A 280 1.29 10.59 -15.37
CA LYS A 280 0.76 10.63 -16.74
C LYS A 280 -0.30 9.57 -17.06
N TYR A 281 -0.38 8.50 -16.24
CA TYR A 281 -1.35 7.41 -16.42
C TYR A 281 -2.54 7.49 -15.44
N ARG A 282 -2.65 8.59 -14.66
CA ARG A 282 -3.76 8.81 -13.70
C ARG A 282 -5.00 9.41 -14.35
N LYS A 283 -4.86 9.93 -15.57
CA LYS A 283 -5.95 10.57 -16.34
C LYS A 283 -6.92 9.55 -16.92
#